data_b32971ddb8d8fd7438f67d3742d64fc1
#
_entry.id   b32971ddb8d8fd7438f67d3742d64fc1
#
_cell.length_a   1.000
_cell.length_b   1.000
_cell.length_c   1.000
_cell.angle_alpha   90.00
_cell.angle_beta   90.00
_cell.angle_gamma   90.00
#
_symmetry.space_group_name_H-M   'P 1'
#
loop_
_entity.id
_entity.type
_entity.pdbx_description
1 polymer ?
#
loop_
_entity_poly.entity_id
_entity_poly.type
_entity_poly.pdbx_seq_one_letter_code
_entity_poly.pdbx_strand_id
1 'polypeptide(L)'
;MGYCHCRSCRSWSGGPVNAFTLWKPGTVRVTWGAEHVATFKKTELSHRQYCAKCGGHLMTNHPPLGMIDVYAATIPTLAFTPGVHVNYAETVLPMRDGLPKLKDFPAEFGGSGETIAE
;
A
#
# COMPACT_ATOMS: atom_id res chain seq x y z
N MET A 1 -5.60 -1.51 -7.60
CA MET A 1 -6.04 -1.34 -6.20
C MET A 1 -6.17 -2.69 -5.52
N GLY A 2 -5.87 -2.77 -4.25
CA GLY A 2 -5.96 -4.03 -3.52
C GLY A 2 -5.69 -3.86 -2.05
N TYR A 3 -5.48 -5.00 -1.40
CA TYR A 3 -5.16 -5.06 0.03
C TYR A 3 -3.78 -5.68 0.22
N CYS A 4 -2.95 -5.05 1.06
CA CYS A 4 -1.65 -5.58 1.43
C CYS A 4 -1.65 -6.03 2.89
N HIS A 5 -1.24 -7.26 3.11
CA HIS A 5 -1.23 -7.90 4.42
C HIS A 5 0.16 -7.99 5.04
N CYS A 6 1.18 -7.44 4.39
CA CYS A 6 2.56 -7.65 4.84
C CYS A 6 2.83 -7.06 6.22
N ARG A 7 3.72 -7.71 6.95
CA ARG A 7 4.16 -7.26 8.28
C ARG A 7 4.69 -5.83 8.23
N SER A 8 5.43 -5.48 7.21
CA SER A 8 6.01 -4.14 7.06
C SER A 8 4.93 -3.05 7.01
N CYS A 9 3.89 -3.25 6.20
CA CYS A 9 2.78 -2.30 6.11
C CYS A 9 1.98 -2.25 7.41
N ARG A 10 1.73 -3.41 8.04
CA ARG A 10 1.03 -3.46 9.32
C ARG A 10 1.80 -2.75 10.43
N SER A 11 3.11 -2.98 10.48
CA SER A 11 3.99 -2.32 11.45
C SER A 11 4.01 -0.80 11.27
N TRP A 12 3.98 -0.34 10.03
CA TRP A 12 3.99 1.08 9.72
C TRP A 12 2.66 1.75 10.06
N SER A 13 1.56 1.17 9.63
CA SER A 13 0.24 1.80 9.76
C SER A 13 -0.44 1.51 11.11
N GLY A 14 -0.06 0.42 11.77
CA GLY A 14 -0.79 -0.07 12.94
C GLY A 14 -2.10 -0.77 12.59
N GLY A 15 -2.47 -0.85 11.32
CA GLY A 15 -3.67 -1.55 10.88
C GLY A 15 -3.42 -3.00 10.53
N PRO A 16 -4.43 -3.87 10.61
CA PRO A 16 -4.27 -5.29 10.28
C PRO A 16 -4.12 -5.56 8.80
N VAL A 17 -4.58 -4.64 7.96
CA VAL A 17 -4.50 -4.71 6.50
C VAL A 17 -4.51 -3.29 5.95
N ASN A 18 -3.88 -3.08 4.80
CA ASN A 18 -3.83 -1.76 4.18
C ASN A 18 -4.46 -1.79 2.79
N ALA A 19 -5.44 -0.90 2.57
CA ALA A 19 -6.02 -0.68 1.25
C ALA A 19 -5.09 0.23 0.44
N PHE A 20 -4.57 -0.26 -0.66
CA PHE A 20 -3.59 0.46 -1.46
C PHE A 20 -4.08 0.79 -2.86
N THR A 21 -3.50 1.86 -3.41
CA THR A 21 -3.67 2.24 -4.81
C THR A 21 -2.31 2.56 -5.39
N LEU A 22 -2.01 2.06 -6.58
CA LEU A 22 -0.70 2.26 -7.21
C LEU A 22 -0.81 3.27 -8.35
N TRP A 23 0.13 4.22 -8.35
CA TRP A 23 0.15 5.33 -9.29
C TRP A 23 1.57 5.60 -9.79
N LYS A 24 1.69 6.16 -10.98
CA LYS A 24 2.95 6.72 -11.44
C LYS A 24 3.25 8.00 -10.68
N PRO A 25 4.51 8.25 -10.27
CA PRO A 25 4.83 9.38 -9.40
C PRO A 25 4.32 10.74 -9.92
N GLY A 26 4.41 10.99 -11.19
CA GLY A 26 3.98 12.26 -11.79
C GLY A 26 2.47 12.49 -11.75
N THR A 27 1.67 11.50 -11.38
CA THR A 27 0.21 11.59 -11.32
C THR A 27 -0.33 11.82 -9.91
N VAL A 28 0.55 11.84 -8.91
CA VAL A 28 0.16 12.04 -7.51
C VAL A 28 0.52 13.44 -7.07
N ARG A 29 -0.46 14.14 -6.47
CA ARG A 29 -0.27 15.49 -5.98
C ARG A 29 -0.96 15.66 -4.63
N VAL A 30 -0.22 16.22 -3.67
CA VAL A 30 -0.79 16.62 -2.39
C VAL A 30 -1.40 18.00 -2.56
N THR A 31 -2.72 18.10 -2.45
CA THR A 31 -3.46 19.33 -2.74
C THR A 31 -3.57 20.27 -1.55
N TRP A 32 -3.31 19.76 -0.34
CA TRP A 32 -3.36 20.59 0.86
C TRP A 32 -2.39 20.03 1.90
N GLY A 33 -1.61 20.91 2.55
CA GLY A 33 -0.69 20.51 3.60
C GLY A 33 0.59 19.85 3.11
N ALA A 34 0.99 20.06 1.86
CA ALA A 34 2.20 19.44 1.28
C ALA A 34 3.47 19.78 2.08
N GLU A 35 3.53 20.94 2.72
CA GLU A 35 4.65 21.38 3.55
C GLU A 35 4.83 20.52 4.82
N HIS A 36 3.81 19.76 5.19
CA HIS A 36 3.86 18.89 6.38
C HIS A 36 4.21 17.44 6.03
N VAL A 37 4.36 17.10 4.76
CA VAL A 37 4.71 15.74 4.36
C VAL A 37 6.17 15.46 4.74
N ALA A 38 6.35 14.45 5.59
CA ALA A 38 7.66 13.95 5.97
C ALA A 38 7.86 12.54 5.43
N THR A 39 9.13 12.13 5.33
CA THR A 39 9.49 10.83 4.78
C THR A 39 10.31 10.04 5.79
N PHE A 40 9.88 8.81 6.06
CA PHE A 40 10.68 7.82 6.75
C PHE A 40 11.19 6.81 5.71
N LYS A 41 12.48 6.84 5.44
CA LYS A 41 13.12 5.93 4.51
C LYS A 41 13.40 4.60 5.19
N LYS A 42 12.36 3.79 5.32
CA LYS A 42 12.45 2.50 6.01
C LYS A 42 13.47 1.59 5.36
N THR A 43 13.46 1.49 4.03
CA THR A 43 14.43 0.79 3.20
C THR A 43 14.64 1.57 1.91
N GLU A 44 15.60 1.15 1.09
CA GLU A 44 15.79 1.74 -0.24
C GLU A 44 14.57 1.51 -1.15
N LEU A 45 13.77 0.48 -0.86
CA LEU A 45 12.60 0.11 -1.65
C LEU A 45 11.33 0.83 -1.20
N SER A 46 11.30 1.33 0.04
CA SER A 46 10.07 1.85 0.65
C SER A 46 10.33 3.14 1.38
N HIS A 47 9.97 4.26 0.75
CA HIS A 47 10.03 5.59 1.36
C HIS A 47 8.63 5.93 1.86
N ARG A 48 8.41 5.74 3.16
CA ARG A 48 7.11 5.95 3.81
C ARG A 48 6.87 7.43 4.06
N GLN A 49 5.72 7.94 3.61
CA GLN A 49 5.39 9.35 3.76
C GLN A 49 4.16 9.53 4.64
N TYR A 50 4.25 10.52 5.51
CA TYR A 50 3.24 10.80 6.52
C TYR A 50 3.15 12.29 6.80
N CYS A 51 2.08 12.72 7.45
CA CYS A 51 1.93 14.10 7.88
C CYS A 51 2.70 14.30 9.20
N ALA A 52 3.70 15.18 9.20
CA ALA A 52 4.48 15.48 10.40
C ALA A 52 3.67 16.25 11.45
N LYS A 53 2.54 16.85 11.04
CA LYS A 53 1.69 17.63 11.94
C LYS A 53 0.74 16.75 12.75
N CYS A 54 0.14 15.73 12.14
CA CYS A 54 -0.84 14.88 12.82
C CYS A 54 -0.45 13.41 12.89
N GLY A 55 0.62 13.01 12.22
CA GLY A 55 1.07 11.62 12.17
C GLY A 55 0.31 10.73 11.19
N GLY A 56 -0.66 11.27 10.47
CA GLY A 56 -1.45 10.48 9.51
C GLY A 56 -0.58 9.93 8.38
N HIS A 57 -0.73 8.65 8.09
CA HIS A 57 0.03 8.00 7.02
C HIS A 57 -0.64 8.26 5.67
N LEU A 58 0.16 8.59 4.66
CA LEU A 58 -0.35 9.06 3.37
C LEU A 58 -0.06 8.08 2.24
N MET A 59 1.22 7.75 2.05
CA MET A 59 1.65 7.00 0.89
C MET A 59 3.04 6.41 1.10
N THR A 60 3.42 5.50 0.20
CA THR A 60 4.76 4.94 0.15
C THR A 60 5.30 5.08 -1.26
N ASN A 61 6.42 5.76 -1.41
CA ASN A 61 7.14 5.80 -2.68
C ASN A 61 8.04 4.57 -2.78
N HIS A 62 7.93 3.85 -3.91
CA HIS A 62 8.76 2.69 -4.23
C HIS A 62 9.63 3.03 -5.45
N PRO A 63 10.76 3.77 -5.29
CA PRO A 63 11.53 4.25 -6.43
C PRO A 63 11.98 3.15 -7.39
N PRO A 64 12.44 1.96 -6.93
CA PRO A 64 12.87 0.90 -7.84
C PRO A 64 11.73 0.36 -8.70
N LEU A 65 10.48 0.47 -8.26
CA LEU A 65 9.31 0.03 -9.03
C LEU A 65 8.72 1.15 -9.88
N GLY A 66 9.16 2.40 -9.68
CA GLY A 66 8.60 3.56 -10.36
C GLY A 66 7.14 3.80 -10.03
N MET A 67 6.72 3.49 -8.80
CA MET A 67 5.33 3.60 -8.37
C MET A 67 5.21 4.22 -6.99
N ILE A 68 4.09 4.92 -6.77
CA ILE A 68 3.68 5.39 -5.45
C ILE A 68 2.41 4.64 -5.06
N ASP A 69 2.45 4.08 -3.86
CA ASP A 69 1.30 3.45 -3.21
C ASP A 69 0.63 4.50 -2.32
N VAL A 70 -0.56 4.96 -2.69
CA VAL A 70 -1.34 5.91 -1.89
C VAL A 70 -2.42 5.14 -1.15
N TYR A 71 -2.52 5.33 0.16
CA TYR A 71 -3.59 4.72 0.94
C TYR A 71 -4.94 5.19 0.40
N ALA A 72 -5.81 4.24 0.08
CA ALA A 72 -7.09 4.53 -0.57
C ALA A 72 -7.93 5.55 0.20
N ALA A 73 -7.93 5.46 1.54
CA ALA A 73 -8.72 6.33 2.39
C ALA A 73 -8.26 7.80 2.38
N THR A 74 -7.08 8.08 1.87
CA THR A 74 -6.56 9.46 1.78
C THR A 74 -6.94 10.16 0.49
N ILE A 75 -7.63 9.48 -0.41
CA ILE A 75 -8.10 10.05 -1.69
C ILE A 75 -9.62 10.23 -1.60
N PRO A 76 -10.11 11.46 -1.34
CA PRO A 76 -11.51 11.67 -0.99
C PRO A 76 -12.52 11.28 -2.05
N THR A 77 -12.14 11.37 -3.32
CA THR A 77 -13.05 11.12 -4.45
C THR A 77 -12.87 9.73 -5.07
N LEU A 78 -12.02 8.91 -4.49
CA LEU A 78 -11.72 7.59 -5.06
C LEU A 78 -12.85 6.59 -4.77
N ALA A 79 -13.37 5.97 -5.83
CA ALA A 79 -14.15 4.74 -5.70
C ALA A 79 -13.17 3.58 -5.58
N PHE A 80 -12.93 3.11 -4.36
CA PHE A 80 -12.00 2.02 -4.12
C PHE A 80 -12.59 0.70 -4.61
N THR A 81 -11.95 0.10 -5.61
CA THR A 81 -12.40 -1.14 -6.23
C THR A 81 -11.24 -2.14 -6.19
N PRO A 82 -11.05 -2.85 -5.08
CA PRO A 82 -9.93 -3.78 -4.95
C PRO A 82 -10.08 -4.97 -5.87
N GLY A 83 -8.98 -5.44 -6.44
CA GLY A 83 -8.97 -6.59 -7.32
C GLY A 83 -8.11 -7.75 -6.81
N VAL A 84 -7.37 -7.56 -5.71
CA VAL A 84 -6.39 -8.55 -5.28
C VAL A 84 -5.97 -8.31 -3.83
N HIS A 85 -5.57 -9.39 -3.17
CA HIS A 85 -4.83 -9.32 -1.91
C HIS A 85 -3.38 -9.73 -2.18
N VAL A 86 -2.43 -8.94 -1.70
CA VAL A 86 -0.99 -9.28 -1.80
C VAL A 86 -0.42 -9.56 -0.42
N ASN A 87 0.65 -10.36 -0.38
CA ASN A 87 1.28 -10.83 0.85
C ASN A 87 0.31 -11.50 1.82
N TYR A 88 -0.65 -12.25 1.27
CA TYR A 88 -1.70 -12.87 2.08
C TYR A 88 -1.16 -13.96 3.01
N ALA A 89 0.01 -14.53 2.71
CA ALA A 89 0.67 -15.47 3.61
C ALA A 89 1.00 -14.86 4.97
N GLU A 90 1.08 -13.53 5.04
CA GLU A 90 1.38 -12.80 6.28
C GLU A 90 0.11 -12.23 6.96
N THR A 91 -1.07 -12.62 6.49
CA THR A 91 -2.33 -12.03 7.00
C THR A 91 -2.54 -12.33 8.48
N VAL A 92 -3.06 -11.33 9.18
CA VAL A 92 -3.58 -11.48 10.54
C VAL A 92 -5.09 -11.25 10.57
N LEU A 93 -5.67 -10.93 9.42
CA LEU A 93 -7.10 -10.71 9.25
C LEU A 93 -7.57 -11.44 7.99
N PRO A 94 -7.96 -12.72 8.10
CA PRO A 94 -8.50 -13.45 6.95
C PRO A 94 -9.73 -12.73 6.38
N MET A 95 -9.74 -12.57 5.05
CA MET A 95 -10.82 -11.87 4.36
C MET A 95 -11.38 -12.77 3.26
N ARG A 96 -12.63 -13.20 3.43
CA ARG A 96 -13.30 -14.11 2.48
C ARG A 96 -14.21 -13.31 1.58
N ASP A 97 -13.65 -12.66 0.59
CA ASP A 97 -14.35 -11.77 -0.32
C ASP A 97 -14.34 -12.24 -1.78
N GLY A 98 -13.77 -13.42 -2.04
CA GLY A 98 -13.71 -13.98 -3.39
C GLY A 98 -12.61 -13.40 -4.27
N LEU A 99 -11.88 -12.40 -3.80
CA LEU A 99 -10.76 -11.84 -4.57
C LEU A 99 -9.55 -12.78 -4.51
N PRO A 100 -8.71 -12.80 -5.56
CA PRO A 100 -7.48 -13.60 -5.53
C PRO A 100 -6.60 -13.21 -4.34
N LYS A 101 -6.06 -14.23 -3.67
CA LYS A 101 -5.14 -14.07 -2.54
C LYS A 101 -3.75 -14.51 -3.01
N LEU A 102 -2.89 -13.55 -3.31
CA LEU A 102 -1.51 -13.86 -3.66
C LEU A 102 -0.71 -14.12 -2.40
N LYS A 103 0.09 -15.19 -2.44
CA LYS A 103 0.99 -15.54 -1.35
C LYS A 103 1.91 -14.37 -1.01
N ASP A 104 2.51 -13.78 -2.05
CA ASP A 104 3.38 -12.61 -1.96
C ASP A 104 2.93 -11.56 -3.00
N PHE A 105 3.71 -11.32 -4.03
CA PHE A 105 3.43 -10.34 -5.08
C PHE A 105 3.12 -10.97 -6.43
N PRO A 106 2.51 -10.18 -7.35
CA PRO A 106 2.41 -10.57 -8.74
C PRO A 106 3.80 -10.83 -9.34
N ALA A 107 3.85 -11.78 -10.27
CA ALA A 107 5.12 -12.13 -10.93
C ALA A 107 5.75 -10.95 -11.67
N GLU A 108 4.94 -10.07 -12.27
CA GLU A 108 5.41 -8.89 -13.00
C GLU A 108 6.13 -7.88 -12.10
N PHE A 109 5.95 -7.96 -10.78
CA PHE A 109 6.64 -7.11 -9.81
C PHE A 109 7.71 -7.87 -9.02
N GLY A 110 8.10 -9.04 -9.50
CA GLY A 110 9.18 -9.84 -8.88
C GLY A 110 8.71 -10.83 -7.83
N GLY A 111 7.41 -11.03 -7.68
CA GLY A 111 6.85 -12.02 -6.79
C GLY A 111 6.71 -13.40 -7.43
N SER A 112 6.18 -14.36 -6.66
CA SER A 112 5.93 -15.72 -7.16
C SER A 112 4.70 -15.79 -8.07
N GLY A 113 3.73 -14.90 -7.86
CA GLY A 113 2.44 -14.99 -8.53
C GLY A 113 1.56 -16.12 -8.02
N GLU A 114 2.02 -16.87 -7.02
CA GLU A 114 1.25 -17.99 -6.46
C GLU A 114 0.04 -17.50 -5.68
N THR A 115 -1.08 -18.20 -5.85
CA THR A 115 -2.30 -17.95 -5.07
C THR A 115 -2.40 -18.95 -3.93
N ILE A 116 -3.04 -18.53 -2.85
CA ILE A 116 -3.34 -19.39 -1.71
C ILE A 116 -4.81 -19.27 -1.35
N ALA A 117 -5.32 -20.23 -0.58
CA ALA A 117 -6.72 -20.23 -0.14
C ALA A 117 -7.01 -19.07 0.82
N GLU A 118 -8.26 -18.59 0.78
CA GLU A 118 -8.74 -17.54 1.67
C GLU A 118 -8.68 -17.93 3.15
#